data_63f1339381ffba3a3693472d3b11fee3
#
_entry.id   63f1339381ffba3a3693472d3b11fee3
#
_cell.length_a   1.000
_cell.length_b   1.000
_cell.length_c   1.000
_cell.angle_alpha   90.00
_cell.angle_beta   90.00
_cell.angle_gamma   90.00
#
_symmetry.space_group_name_H-M   'P 1'
#
loop_
_entity.id
_entity.type
_entity.pdbx_description
1 polymer ?
#
loop_
_entity_poly.entity_id
_entity_poly.type
_entity_poly.pdbx_seq_one_letter_code
_entity_poly.pdbx_strand_id
1 'polypeptide(L)'
;MRISRRAGILQLMESFDLTNQFLIAMPALDDPNFTKTVTYVCVHNDEGAMGIVINRPLEITLEEVYEQMNLSNHLPGSPAQPVYQGGPVHTDRGFVLHRPGNAWDSTISVTPEIGVSTSRDILEAMAQGTGPSDCLLALGYAGWGAGQLEQEMADNTWLSGPASPEVIFQLAPEKRWSAAASALGIDVNALSHEVGHA
;
A
#
# COMPACT_ATOMS: atom_id res chain seq x y z
N MET A 1 -10.61 29.90 41.30
CA MET A 1 -9.69 28.84 40.82
C MET A 1 -10.34 28.09 39.68
N ARG A 2 -10.21 28.59 38.46
CA ARG A 2 -10.77 27.99 37.22
C ARG A 2 -9.62 27.34 36.47
N ILE A 3 -9.33 26.09 36.77
CA ILE A 3 -8.30 25.30 36.04
C ILE A 3 -8.95 24.77 34.76
N SER A 4 -8.42 25.26 33.73
CA SER A 4 -8.51 25.00 32.31
C SER A 4 -8.98 23.61 31.89
N ARG A 5 -10.26 23.50 31.50
CA ARG A 5 -10.80 22.34 30.74
C ARG A 5 -10.28 22.32 29.28
N ARG A 6 -9.50 23.33 28.86
CA ARG A 6 -8.93 23.39 27.49
C ARG A 6 -7.68 22.55 27.27
N ALA A 7 -6.94 22.21 28.34
CA ALA A 7 -5.74 21.38 28.21
C ALA A 7 -6.05 19.88 27.99
N GLY A 8 -7.21 19.40 28.45
CA GLY A 8 -7.59 17.99 28.30
C GLY A 8 -8.11 17.60 26.91
N ILE A 9 -8.57 18.58 26.10
CA ILE A 9 -9.08 18.33 24.75
C ILE A 9 -7.94 18.36 23.72
N LEU A 10 -6.89 19.13 23.97
CA LEU A 10 -5.70 19.14 23.11
C LEU A 10 -4.82 17.89 23.24
N GLN A 11 -4.95 17.13 24.31
CA GLN A 11 -4.16 15.92 24.56
C GLN A 11 -4.84 14.64 24.03
N LEU A 12 -6.05 14.76 23.48
CA LEU A 12 -6.80 13.68 22.80
C LEU A 12 -6.74 13.76 21.28
N MET A 13 -6.05 14.73 20.73
CA MET A 13 -5.56 14.70 19.35
C MET A 13 -4.13 14.15 19.35
N GLU A 14 -3.92 12.94 19.87
CA GLU A 14 -2.82 12.11 19.37
C GLU A 14 -3.07 12.05 17.88
N SER A 15 -2.14 12.57 17.10
CA SER A 15 -2.19 12.55 15.65
C SER A 15 -2.47 11.09 15.25
N PHE A 16 -3.63 10.86 14.67
CA PHE A 16 -4.05 9.55 14.19
C PHE A 16 -3.18 9.24 12.98
N ASP A 17 -2.01 8.70 13.23
CA ASP A 17 -1.03 8.37 12.19
C ASP A 17 -1.27 6.94 11.71
N LEU A 18 -1.65 6.82 10.45
CA LEU A 18 -1.86 5.56 9.77
C LEU A 18 -0.64 5.11 8.94
N THR A 19 0.49 5.81 9.02
CA THR A 19 1.73 5.39 8.38
C THR A 19 2.10 3.97 8.83
N ASN A 20 2.52 3.13 7.89
CA ASN A 20 2.80 1.72 8.14
C ASN A 20 1.58 0.89 8.59
N GLN A 21 0.38 1.31 8.20
CA GLN A 21 -0.84 0.53 8.39
C GLN A 21 -1.36 0.02 7.06
N PHE A 22 -2.13 -1.05 7.09
CA PHE A 22 -3.00 -1.41 6.00
C PHE A 22 -4.33 -0.67 6.11
N LEU A 23 -4.82 -0.15 4.99
CA LEU A 23 -6.24 0.16 4.81
C LEU A 23 -6.87 -0.99 4.06
N ILE A 24 -7.85 -1.60 4.68
CA ILE A 24 -8.55 -2.77 4.17
C ILE A 24 -9.93 -2.30 3.76
N ALA A 25 -10.23 -2.37 2.46
CA ALA A 25 -11.52 -1.94 1.94
C ALA A 25 -12.65 -2.77 2.56
N MET A 26 -13.66 -2.09 3.11
CA MET A 26 -14.86 -2.77 3.59
C MET A 26 -15.60 -3.43 2.44
N PRO A 27 -16.26 -4.59 2.63
CA PRO A 27 -17.02 -5.26 1.57
C PRO A 27 -18.10 -4.40 0.92
N ALA A 28 -18.64 -3.42 1.65
CA ALA A 28 -19.65 -2.47 1.19
C ALA A 28 -19.07 -1.30 0.38
N LEU A 29 -17.75 -1.18 0.27
CA LEU A 29 -17.11 -0.12 -0.52
C LEU A 29 -17.33 -0.39 -2.01
N ASP A 30 -18.19 0.41 -2.64
CA ASP A 30 -18.55 0.34 -4.06
C ASP A 30 -17.74 1.36 -4.88
N ASP A 31 -16.43 1.39 -4.69
CA ASP A 31 -15.51 2.16 -5.52
C ASP A 31 -14.68 1.17 -6.36
N PRO A 32 -14.78 1.22 -7.71
CA PRO A 32 -14.07 0.29 -8.58
C PRO A 32 -12.55 0.33 -8.41
N ASN A 33 -11.99 1.44 -7.92
CA ASN A 33 -10.55 1.55 -7.65
C ASN A 33 -10.15 0.81 -6.37
N PHE A 34 -11.06 0.62 -5.41
CA PHE A 34 -10.71 0.16 -4.08
C PHE A 34 -11.50 -1.06 -3.58
N THR A 35 -12.52 -1.51 -4.29
CA THR A 35 -13.27 -2.74 -3.90
C THR A 35 -12.33 -3.91 -3.64
N LYS A 36 -12.41 -4.51 -2.42
CA LYS A 36 -11.59 -5.63 -1.98
C LYS A 36 -10.07 -5.38 -2.06
N THR A 37 -9.64 -4.14 -1.90
CA THR A 37 -8.21 -3.81 -1.89
C THR A 37 -7.62 -3.83 -0.49
N VAL A 38 -6.31 -4.05 -0.45
CA VAL A 38 -5.43 -3.72 0.67
C VAL A 38 -4.49 -2.63 0.19
N THR A 39 -4.48 -1.51 0.89
CA THR A 39 -3.59 -0.38 0.60
C THR A 39 -2.59 -0.24 1.74
N TYR A 40 -1.31 -0.24 1.43
CA TYR A 40 -0.25 0.06 2.38
C TYR A 40 -0.04 1.56 2.46
N VAL A 41 -0.24 2.17 3.63
CA VAL A 41 -0.05 3.60 3.86
C VAL A 41 1.44 3.89 4.04
N CYS A 42 1.99 4.64 3.10
CA CYS A 42 3.40 5.00 3.09
C CYS A 42 3.69 6.32 3.82
N VAL A 43 2.76 7.26 3.74
CA VAL A 43 2.85 8.58 4.39
C VAL A 43 1.46 8.96 4.87
N HIS A 44 1.35 9.50 6.08
CA HIS A 44 0.16 10.13 6.61
C HIS A 44 0.56 11.28 7.54
N ASN A 45 0.05 12.47 7.27
CA ASN A 45 0.31 13.68 8.05
C ASN A 45 -0.81 14.72 7.85
N ASP A 46 -0.66 15.91 8.41
CA ASP A 46 -1.65 17.00 8.31
C ASP A 46 -1.91 17.49 6.87
N GLU A 47 -1.03 17.18 5.91
CA GLU A 47 -1.19 17.52 4.50
C GLU A 47 -1.98 16.45 3.72
N GLY A 48 -2.16 15.27 4.30
CA GLY A 48 -2.91 14.16 3.71
C GLY A 48 -2.19 12.82 3.82
N ALA A 49 -2.54 11.88 2.95
CA ALA A 49 -1.96 10.55 2.96
C ALA A 49 -1.63 10.05 1.55
N MET A 50 -0.65 9.14 1.50
CA MET A 50 -0.27 8.40 0.31
C MET A 50 -0.17 6.92 0.65
N GLY A 51 -0.79 6.07 -0.17
CA GLY A 51 -0.71 4.63 -0.03
C GLY A 51 -0.58 3.91 -1.37
N ILE A 52 -0.21 2.65 -1.32
CA ILE A 52 -0.06 1.79 -2.49
C ILE A 52 -0.93 0.56 -2.33
N VAL A 53 -1.84 0.35 -3.28
CA VAL A 53 -2.63 -0.89 -3.36
C VAL A 53 -1.70 -2.03 -3.73
N ILE A 54 -1.73 -3.11 -2.94
CA ILE A 54 -0.77 -4.21 -3.04
C ILE A 54 -1.36 -5.51 -3.56
N ASN A 55 -2.66 -5.57 -3.85
CA ASN A 55 -3.33 -6.82 -4.22
C ASN A 55 -4.10 -6.77 -5.55
N ARG A 56 -3.76 -5.84 -6.44
CA ARG A 56 -4.32 -5.75 -7.80
C ARG A 56 -3.23 -5.96 -8.85
N PRO A 57 -2.92 -7.21 -9.23
CA PRO A 57 -1.98 -7.47 -10.31
C PRO A 57 -2.58 -6.98 -11.64
N LEU A 58 -1.72 -6.39 -12.47
CA LEU A 58 -1.99 -6.05 -13.86
C LEU A 58 -1.63 -7.24 -14.76
N GLU A 59 -2.05 -7.19 -16.00
CA GLU A 59 -1.65 -8.19 -17.02
C GLU A 59 -0.19 -8.01 -17.47
N ILE A 60 0.38 -6.82 -17.27
CA ILE A 60 1.79 -6.53 -17.57
C ILE A 60 2.73 -7.13 -16.53
N THR A 61 3.84 -7.68 -16.99
CA THR A 61 4.89 -8.27 -16.15
C THR A 61 6.05 -7.30 -15.93
N LEU A 62 6.90 -7.62 -14.96
CA LEU A 62 8.09 -6.83 -14.67
C LEU A 62 9.09 -6.86 -15.83
N GLU A 63 9.20 -7.99 -16.53
CA GLU A 63 10.04 -8.15 -17.73
C GLU A 63 9.60 -7.20 -18.85
N GLU A 64 8.29 -7.07 -19.08
CA GLU A 64 7.75 -6.14 -20.09
C GLU A 64 8.03 -4.68 -19.70
N VAL A 65 8.02 -4.34 -18.41
CA VAL A 65 8.45 -3.01 -17.93
C VAL A 65 9.93 -2.78 -18.22
N TYR A 66 10.79 -3.77 -17.97
CA TYR A 66 12.22 -3.66 -18.30
C TYR A 66 12.44 -3.44 -19.79
N GLU A 67 11.74 -4.17 -20.64
CA GLU A 67 11.81 -4.01 -22.11
C GLU A 67 11.38 -2.61 -22.53
N GLN A 68 10.24 -2.12 -22.04
CA GLN A 68 9.74 -0.76 -22.35
C GLN A 68 10.72 0.34 -21.89
N MET A 69 11.42 0.13 -20.80
CA MET A 69 12.41 1.05 -20.27
C MET A 69 13.80 0.88 -20.88
N ASN A 70 13.99 -0.07 -21.82
CA ASN A 70 15.28 -0.47 -22.39
C ASN A 70 16.31 -0.86 -21.32
N LEU A 71 15.86 -1.60 -20.30
CA LEU A 71 16.73 -2.18 -19.28
C LEU A 71 17.15 -3.59 -19.69
N SER A 72 18.45 -3.88 -19.57
CA SER A 72 18.96 -5.23 -19.82
C SER A 72 18.53 -6.16 -18.69
N ASN A 73 17.70 -7.15 -19.00
CA ASN A 73 17.32 -8.19 -18.04
C ASN A 73 18.38 -9.30 -18.04
N HIS A 74 19.09 -9.43 -16.92
CA HIS A 74 20.13 -10.44 -16.72
C HIS A 74 19.62 -11.73 -16.04
N LEU A 75 18.31 -11.83 -15.79
CA LEU A 75 17.66 -12.98 -15.15
C LEU A 75 16.64 -13.65 -16.10
N PRO A 76 17.03 -14.02 -17.34
CA PRO A 76 16.11 -14.65 -18.27
C PRO A 76 15.64 -15.99 -17.70
N GLY A 77 14.31 -16.24 -17.73
CA GLY A 77 13.72 -17.47 -17.24
C GLY A 77 13.36 -17.47 -15.77
N SER A 78 13.51 -16.37 -15.05
CA SER A 78 12.87 -16.17 -13.74
C SER A 78 11.35 -16.22 -13.89
N PRO A 79 10.61 -16.69 -12.87
CA PRO A 79 9.15 -16.64 -12.91
C PRO A 79 8.69 -15.19 -13.14
N ALA A 80 7.74 -15.01 -14.06
CA ALA A 80 7.17 -13.69 -14.33
C ALA A 80 6.64 -13.05 -13.03
N GLN A 81 7.14 -11.88 -12.71
CA GLN A 81 6.68 -11.15 -11.54
C GLN A 81 5.57 -10.18 -11.96
N PRO A 82 4.44 -10.14 -11.23
CA PRO A 82 3.36 -9.23 -11.55
C PRO A 82 3.74 -7.80 -11.22
N VAL A 83 3.25 -6.87 -12.03
CA VAL A 83 3.19 -5.45 -11.72
C VAL A 83 1.79 -5.15 -11.17
N TYR A 84 1.69 -4.28 -10.19
CA TYR A 84 0.43 -4.00 -9.52
C TYR A 84 -0.16 -2.64 -9.92
N GLN A 85 -1.47 -2.53 -9.91
CA GLN A 85 -2.16 -1.25 -9.94
C GLN A 85 -2.12 -0.64 -8.53
N GLY A 86 -1.22 0.30 -8.28
CA GLY A 86 -1.01 0.88 -6.95
C GLY A 86 -2.04 1.92 -6.54
N GLY A 87 -2.82 2.44 -7.49
CA GLY A 87 -3.88 3.42 -7.25
C GLY A 87 -4.18 4.28 -8.48
N PRO A 88 -5.17 5.18 -8.38
CA PRO A 88 -5.65 5.95 -9.53
C PRO A 88 -4.80 7.20 -9.87
N VAL A 89 -3.85 7.59 -9.01
CA VAL A 89 -3.06 8.80 -9.19
C VAL A 89 -1.72 8.46 -9.86
N HIS A 90 -1.33 9.20 -10.90
CA HIS A 90 -0.08 9.01 -11.67
C HIS A 90 0.15 7.56 -12.10
N THR A 91 -0.80 6.97 -12.80
CA THR A 91 -0.79 5.57 -13.23
C THR A 91 0.32 5.20 -14.20
N ASP A 92 1.01 6.18 -14.75
CA ASP A 92 2.22 6.06 -15.60
C ASP A 92 3.54 6.03 -14.81
N ARG A 93 3.47 6.22 -13.47
CA ARG A 93 4.64 6.28 -12.60
C ARG A 93 4.79 5.00 -11.78
N GLY A 94 6.02 4.46 -11.73
CA GLY A 94 6.37 3.29 -10.93
C GLY A 94 6.72 3.65 -9.48
N PHE A 95 6.23 2.81 -8.57
CA PHE A 95 6.52 2.83 -7.13
C PHE A 95 6.98 1.44 -6.73
N VAL A 96 8.20 1.33 -6.24
CA VAL A 96 8.75 0.07 -5.77
C VAL A 96 8.70 0.05 -4.24
N LEU A 97 7.79 -0.78 -3.69
CA LEU A 97 7.86 -1.17 -2.27
C LEU A 97 8.99 -2.19 -2.12
N HIS A 98 9.86 -2.02 -1.13
CA HIS A 98 10.99 -2.93 -0.96
C HIS A 98 11.50 -3.00 0.48
N ARG A 99 12.19 -4.08 0.79
CA ARG A 99 13.02 -4.17 1.99
C ARG A 99 14.21 -3.24 1.88
N PRO A 100 14.71 -2.68 2.99
CA PRO A 100 15.94 -1.90 2.98
C PRO A 100 17.11 -2.71 2.44
N GLY A 101 18.06 -2.02 1.85
CA GLY A 101 19.25 -2.59 1.26
C GLY A 101 20.18 -1.45 0.84
N ASN A 102 20.39 -1.32 -0.46
CA ASN A 102 21.15 -0.21 -1.01
C ASN A 102 20.37 1.11 -0.90
N ALA A 103 21.07 2.23 -0.91
CA ALA A 103 20.47 3.54 -1.06
C ALA A 103 20.10 3.75 -2.53
N TRP A 104 18.85 4.13 -2.80
CA TRP A 104 18.33 4.51 -4.12
C TRP A 104 18.14 6.01 -4.19
N ASP A 105 18.22 6.61 -5.38
CA ASP A 105 18.21 8.07 -5.57
C ASP A 105 16.96 8.75 -5.03
N SER A 106 15.81 8.08 -5.07
CA SER A 106 14.53 8.61 -4.58
C SER A 106 13.81 7.56 -3.74
N THR A 107 14.02 7.61 -2.43
CA THR A 107 13.42 6.67 -1.47
C THR A 107 12.75 7.41 -0.32
N ILE A 108 11.51 7.03 -0.03
CA ILE A 108 10.81 7.33 1.22
C ILE A 108 11.03 6.14 2.15
N SER A 109 11.70 6.34 3.28
CA SER A 109 11.79 5.33 4.33
C SER A 109 10.52 5.38 5.16
N VAL A 110 9.63 4.41 4.97
CA VAL A 110 8.36 4.32 5.74
C VAL A 110 8.65 3.79 7.14
N THR A 111 9.44 2.73 7.21
CA THR A 111 9.95 2.15 8.47
C THR A 111 11.41 1.72 8.26
N PRO A 112 12.12 1.30 9.32
CA PRO A 112 13.43 0.67 9.16
C PRO A 112 13.40 -0.60 8.30
N GLU A 113 12.23 -1.21 8.08
CA GLU A 113 12.07 -2.47 7.35
C GLU A 113 11.43 -2.31 5.96
N ILE A 114 10.81 -1.16 5.65
CA ILE A 114 10.09 -0.94 4.38
C ILE A 114 10.40 0.45 3.84
N GLY A 115 10.83 0.50 2.58
CA GLY A 115 10.98 1.71 1.79
C GLY A 115 10.13 1.71 0.54
N VAL A 116 9.91 2.90 -0.01
CA VAL A 116 9.28 3.12 -1.32
C VAL A 116 10.20 3.95 -2.17
N SER A 117 10.62 3.41 -3.31
CA SER A 117 11.49 4.11 -4.27
C SER A 117 10.76 4.37 -5.58
N THR A 118 11.07 5.52 -6.19
CA THR A 118 10.47 5.95 -7.46
C THR A 118 11.50 6.26 -8.53
N SER A 119 12.78 6.05 -8.24
CA SER A 119 13.88 6.31 -9.15
C SER A 119 14.18 5.13 -10.06
N ARG A 120 14.85 5.41 -11.17
CA ARG A 120 15.17 4.41 -12.20
C ARG A 120 16.21 3.38 -11.74
N ASP A 121 17.15 3.80 -10.89
CA ASP A 121 18.27 2.99 -10.41
C ASP A 121 17.85 1.70 -9.69
N ILE A 122 16.75 1.71 -8.93
CA ILE A 122 16.22 0.50 -8.30
C ILE A 122 15.72 -0.50 -9.35
N LEU A 123 15.05 -0.03 -10.42
CA LEU A 123 14.59 -0.90 -11.52
C LEU A 123 15.76 -1.47 -12.32
N GLU A 124 16.81 -0.69 -12.52
CA GLU A 124 18.05 -1.17 -13.14
C GLU A 124 18.71 -2.27 -12.31
N ALA A 125 18.80 -2.07 -11.00
CA ALA A 125 19.34 -3.08 -10.09
C ALA A 125 18.46 -4.35 -10.03
N MET A 126 17.14 -4.20 -10.03
CA MET A 126 16.19 -5.33 -10.09
C MET A 126 16.40 -6.13 -11.40
N ALA A 127 16.48 -5.46 -12.54
CA ALA A 127 16.75 -6.10 -13.85
C ALA A 127 18.10 -6.83 -13.90
N GLN A 128 19.11 -6.33 -13.17
CA GLN A 128 20.44 -6.95 -13.06
C GLN A 128 20.53 -8.05 -12.01
N GLY A 129 19.49 -8.28 -11.21
CA GLY A 129 19.50 -9.24 -10.10
C GLY A 129 20.27 -8.78 -8.87
N THR A 130 20.57 -7.49 -8.78
CA THR A 130 21.28 -6.85 -7.64
C THR A 130 20.35 -5.96 -6.80
N GLY A 131 19.06 -5.96 -7.13
CA GLY A 131 18.02 -5.22 -6.42
C GLY A 131 17.65 -5.81 -5.07
N PRO A 132 16.64 -5.25 -4.40
CA PRO A 132 16.13 -5.77 -3.13
C PRO A 132 15.63 -7.21 -3.27
N SER A 133 15.85 -8.05 -2.24
CA SER A 133 15.40 -9.45 -2.24
C SER A 133 13.87 -9.57 -2.23
N ASP A 134 13.23 -8.69 -1.46
CA ASP A 134 11.77 -8.57 -1.38
C ASP A 134 11.36 -7.21 -1.94
N CYS A 135 10.62 -7.21 -3.03
CA CYS A 135 10.12 -5.99 -3.66
C CYS A 135 8.83 -6.25 -4.44
N LEU A 136 8.09 -5.16 -4.67
CA LEU A 136 6.83 -5.14 -5.41
C LEU A 136 6.78 -3.85 -6.23
N LEU A 137 6.65 -3.96 -7.55
CA LEU A 137 6.42 -2.79 -8.41
C LEU A 137 4.93 -2.53 -8.56
N ALA A 138 4.52 -1.30 -8.28
CA ALA A 138 3.18 -0.80 -8.53
C ALA A 138 3.19 0.40 -9.48
N LEU A 139 2.18 0.53 -10.32
CA LEU A 139 1.93 1.70 -11.15
C LEU A 139 0.85 2.56 -10.49
N GLY A 140 1.15 3.84 -10.27
CA GLY A 140 0.29 4.77 -9.56
C GLY A 140 0.24 4.56 -8.06
N TYR A 141 -0.51 5.42 -7.39
CA TYR A 141 -0.73 5.39 -5.95
C TYR A 141 -2.14 5.85 -5.59
N ALA A 142 -2.56 5.59 -4.35
CA ALA A 142 -3.75 6.14 -3.72
C ALA A 142 -3.37 7.39 -2.93
N GLY A 143 -4.06 8.50 -3.16
CA GLY A 143 -3.80 9.79 -2.50
C GLY A 143 -5.04 10.31 -1.81
N TRP A 144 -4.87 10.84 -0.61
CA TRP A 144 -5.90 11.53 0.17
C TRP A 144 -5.42 12.93 0.50
N GLY A 145 -6.28 13.93 0.29
CA GLY A 145 -6.02 15.30 0.75
C GLY A 145 -6.10 15.41 2.27
N ALA A 146 -5.71 16.57 2.80
CA ALA A 146 -5.74 16.85 4.23
C ALA A 146 -7.12 16.58 4.85
N GLY A 147 -7.20 15.73 5.87
CA GLY A 147 -8.42 15.35 6.57
C GLY A 147 -9.34 14.38 5.83
N GLN A 148 -9.04 14.03 4.58
CA GLN A 148 -9.89 13.14 3.77
C GLN A 148 -9.88 11.72 4.31
N LEU A 149 -8.69 11.17 4.61
CA LEU A 149 -8.57 9.80 5.11
C LEU A 149 -9.23 9.64 6.47
N GLU A 150 -9.07 10.64 7.35
CA GLU A 150 -9.71 10.65 8.66
C GLU A 150 -11.24 10.64 8.53
N GLN A 151 -11.80 11.39 7.58
CA GLN A 151 -13.23 11.38 7.33
C GLN A 151 -13.70 10.02 6.80
N GLU A 152 -12.99 9.42 5.84
CA GLU A 152 -13.31 8.11 5.31
C GLU A 152 -13.21 7.00 6.38
N MET A 153 -12.26 7.11 7.31
CA MET A 153 -12.19 6.23 8.47
C MET A 153 -13.37 6.41 9.41
N ALA A 154 -13.80 7.65 9.67
CA ALA A 154 -14.99 7.94 10.50
C ALA A 154 -16.27 7.40 9.86
N ASP A 155 -16.33 7.38 8.53
CA ASP A 155 -17.45 6.84 7.74
C ASP A 155 -17.40 5.29 7.59
N ASN A 156 -16.44 4.63 8.24
CA ASN A 156 -16.21 3.18 8.16
C ASN A 156 -15.98 2.66 6.74
N THR A 157 -15.38 3.47 5.87
CA THR A 157 -14.99 3.08 4.51
C THR A 157 -13.87 2.05 4.53
N TRP A 158 -12.96 2.20 5.49
CA TRP A 158 -11.78 1.38 5.68
C TRP A 158 -11.72 0.77 7.07
N LEU A 159 -11.16 -0.44 7.15
CA LEU A 159 -10.55 -0.96 8.36
C LEU A 159 -9.06 -0.64 8.31
N SER A 160 -8.46 -0.34 9.46
CA SER A 160 -7.00 -0.18 9.54
C SER A 160 -6.40 -1.20 10.49
N GLY A 161 -5.21 -1.66 10.16
CA GLY A 161 -4.46 -2.59 10.98
C GLY A 161 -2.97 -2.57 10.66
N PRO A 162 -2.12 -3.11 11.55
CA PRO A 162 -0.69 -3.09 11.37
C PRO A 162 -0.27 -3.80 10.08
N ALA A 163 0.60 -3.15 9.30
CA ALA A 163 1.12 -3.76 8.10
C ALA A 163 2.09 -4.90 8.44
N SER A 164 2.10 -5.93 7.61
CA SER A 164 3.00 -7.08 7.70
C SER A 164 3.80 -7.20 6.41
N PRO A 165 5.15 -7.22 6.49
CA PRO A 165 6.00 -7.50 5.34
C PRO A 165 5.69 -8.84 4.67
N GLU A 166 5.26 -9.84 5.45
CA GLU A 166 4.82 -11.13 4.92
C GLU A 166 3.61 -10.98 3.98
N VAL A 167 2.60 -10.20 4.39
CA VAL A 167 1.43 -9.94 3.57
C VAL A 167 1.82 -9.17 2.30
N ILE A 168 2.73 -8.21 2.39
CA ILE A 168 3.16 -7.40 1.25
C ILE A 168 3.94 -8.24 0.23
N PHE A 169 4.95 -9.02 0.69
CA PHE A 169 5.95 -9.60 -0.19
C PHE A 169 5.81 -11.10 -0.41
N GLN A 170 5.20 -11.85 0.53
CA GLN A 170 5.21 -13.31 0.49
C GLN A 170 3.86 -13.93 0.09
N LEU A 171 2.75 -13.25 0.38
CA LEU A 171 1.44 -13.79 0.04
C LEU A 171 1.06 -13.54 -1.41
N ALA A 172 0.35 -14.53 -2.00
CA ALA A 172 -0.29 -14.35 -3.30
C ALA A 172 -1.33 -13.19 -3.24
N PRO A 173 -1.43 -12.37 -4.30
CA PRO A 173 -2.25 -11.15 -4.28
C PRO A 173 -3.70 -11.37 -3.83
N GLU A 174 -4.33 -12.44 -4.28
CA GLU A 174 -5.72 -12.80 -3.97
C GLU A 174 -5.95 -13.15 -2.49
N LYS A 175 -4.90 -13.48 -1.75
CA LYS A 175 -4.97 -13.82 -0.32
C LYS A 175 -4.73 -12.62 0.59
N ARG A 176 -4.15 -11.53 0.08
CA ARG A 176 -3.72 -10.38 0.90
C ARG A 176 -4.87 -9.69 1.61
N TRP A 177 -6.02 -9.53 0.93
CA TRP A 177 -7.19 -8.88 1.51
C TRP A 177 -7.76 -9.67 2.71
N SER A 178 -8.00 -10.96 2.54
CA SER A 178 -8.50 -11.80 3.63
C SER A 178 -7.46 -11.97 4.75
N ALA A 179 -6.18 -12.06 4.43
CA ALA A 179 -5.11 -12.17 5.43
C ALA A 179 -5.00 -10.90 6.29
N ALA A 180 -5.04 -9.72 5.66
CA ALA A 180 -5.01 -8.45 6.37
C ALA A 180 -6.22 -8.28 7.30
N ALA A 181 -7.43 -8.65 6.86
CA ALA A 181 -8.63 -8.61 7.70
C ALA A 181 -8.60 -9.64 8.83
N SER A 182 -8.13 -10.84 8.56
CA SER A 182 -8.01 -11.92 9.57
C SER A 182 -7.05 -11.54 10.69
N ALA A 183 -6.01 -10.76 10.41
CA ALA A 183 -5.11 -10.22 11.44
C ALA A 183 -5.82 -9.30 12.44
N LEU A 184 -6.98 -8.73 12.06
CA LEU A 184 -7.87 -7.95 12.94
C LEU A 184 -8.96 -8.80 13.59
N GLY A 185 -8.95 -10.12 13.40
CA GLY A 185 -10.01 -11.01 13.88
C GLY A 185 -11.30 -10.95 13.06
N ILE A 186 -11.24 -10.41 11.83
CA ILE A 186 -12.41 -10.21 10.97
C ILE A 186 -12.42 -11.24 9.85
N ASP A 187 -13.52 -11.98 9.74
CA ASP A 187 -13.80 -12.84 8.59
C ASP A 187 -14.58 -12.03 7.53
N VAL A 188 -13.88 -11.57 6.52
CA VAL A 188 -14.48 -10.80 5.43
C VAL A 188 -15.47 -11.61 4.57
N ASN A 189 -15.38 -12.93 4.59
CA ASN A 189 -16.34 -13.78 3.88
C ASN A 189 -17.68 -13.83 4.64
N ALA A 190 -17.66 -13.78 5.97
CA ALA A 190 -18.87 -13.67 6.78
C ALA A 190 -19.58 -12.32 6.55
N LEU A 191 -18.83 -11.22 6.44
CA LEU A 191 -19.38 -9.89 6.20
C LEU A 191 -20.05 -9.76 4.83
N SER A 192 -19.57 -10.47 3.81
CA SER A 192 -20.15 -10.43 2.45
C SER A 192 -21.53 -11.10 2.36
N HIS A 193 -21.89 -11.96 3.30
CA HIS A 193 -23.17 -12.69 3.30
C HIS A 193 -24.31 -11.92 3.96
N GLU A 194 -24.02 -10.93 4.80
CA GLU A 194 -25.07 -10.14 5.49
C GLU A 194 -25.68 -9.04 4.63
N VAL A 195 -25.09 -8.67 3.50
CA VAL A 195 -25.60 -7.62 2.58
C VAL A 195 -26.68 -8.15 1.60
N GLY A 196 -26.99 -9.43 1.65
CA GLY A 196 -27.88 -10.11 0.68
C GLY A 196 -29.34 -10.31 1.07
N HIS A 197 -29.80 -9.87 2.23
CA HIS A 197 -31.20 -10.04 2.66
C HIS A 197 -31.75 -8.81 3.39
N ALA A 198 -32.22 -7.84 2.64
CA ALA A 198 -33.23 -6.87 3.09
C ALA A 198 -34.09 -6.46 1.88
#